data_217b7cb95765c16056b151a582cff6db
#
_entry.id   217b7cb95765c16056b151a582cff6db
#
_cell.length_a   1.000
_cell.length_b   1.000
_cell.length_c   1.000
_cell.angle_alpha   90.00
_cell.angle_beta   90.00
_cell.angle_gamma   90.00
#
_symmetry.space_group_name_H-M   'P 1'
#
loop_
_entity.id
_entity.type
_entity.pdbx_description
1 polymer ?
#
loop_
_entity_poly.entity_id
_entity_poly.type
_entity_poly.pdbx_seq_one_letter_code
_entity_poly.pdbx_strand_id
1 'polypeptide(L)' 'WTINHSYNSTNFVAQVFDGSGEAVIPGSIKAVDSNTITVTFNAPMAGTAKVVFLD' A
#
# COMPACT_ATOMS: atom_id res chain seq x y z
N TRP A 1 4.37 2.27 -5.96
CA TRP A 1 3.44 3.35 -5.57
C TRP A 1 3.91 3.98 -4.26
N THR A 2 3.75 5.28 -4.17
CA THR A 2 4.01 6.02 -2.94
C THR A 2 2.68 6.55 -2.42
N ILE A 3 2.34 6.17 -1.18
CA ILE A 3 1.07 6.54 -0.56
C ILE A 3 1.38 7.43 0.64
N ASN A 4 0.92 8.68 0.59
CA ASN A 4 1.04 9.61 1.70
C ASN A 4 -0.31 9.69 2.40
N HIS A 5 -0.42 9.09 3.57
CA HIS A 5 -1.69 8.95 4.29
C HIS A 5 -1.88 9.97 5.41
N SER A 6 -0.81 10.58 5.88
CA SER A 6 -0.84 11.61 6.93
C SER A 6 -1.47 11.17 8.26
N TYR A 7 -1.45 9.88 8.55
CA TYR A 7 -1.99 9.35 9.81
C TYR A 7 -0.98 9.33 10.95
N ASN A 8 0.27 9.63 10.65
CA ASN A 8 1.35 9.63 11.64
C ASN A 8 1.45 8.27 12.35
N SER A 9 1.33 7.19 11.61
CA SER A 9 1.36 5.83 12.15
C SER A 9 1.98 4.86 11.15
N THR A 10 2.79 3.92 11.66
CA THR A 10 3.31 2.80 10.88
C THR A 10 2.58 1.50 11.17
N ASN A 11 1.53 1.54 11.99
CA ASN A 11 0.81 0.36 12.41
C ASN A 11 -0.45 0.18 11.55
N PHE A 12 -0.30 -0.52 10.43
CA PHE A 12 -1.36 -0.63 9.44
C PHE A 12 -1.38 -2.01 8.79
N VAL A 13 -2.52 -2.32 8.17
CA VAL A 13 -2.69 -3.44 7.24
C VAL A 13 -3.01 -2.87 5.87
N ALA A 14 -2.28 -3.30 4.84
CA ALA A 14 -2.50 -2.84 3.48
C ALA A 14 -2.84 -4.02 2.59
N GLN A 15 -3.78 -3.81 1.66
CA GLN A 15 -4.13 -4.78 0.64
C GLN A 15 -4.24 -4.10 -0.71
N VAL A 16 -3.73 -4.75 -1.75
CA VAL A 16 -3.65 -4.19 -3.09
C VAL A 16 -4.54 -4.98 -4.03
N PHE A 17 -5.24 -4.25 -4.89
CA PHE A 17 -6.13 -4.82 -5.91
C PHE A 17 -5.68 -4.33 -7.28
N ASP A 18 -5.81 -5.19 -8.30
CA ASP A 18 -5.51 -4.80 -9.67
C ASP A 18 -6.68 -4.02 -10.30
N GLY A 19 -6.54 -3.65 -11.57
CA GLY A 19 -7.56 -2.88 -12.27
C GLY A 19 -8.88 -3.60 -12.46
N SER A 20 -8.93 -4.91 -12.30
CA SER A 20 -10.18 -5.69 -12.38
C SER A 20 -10.76 -6.00 -11.01
N GLY A 21 -10.16 -5.51 -9.94
CA GLY A 21 -10.68 -5.69 -8.59
C GLY A 21 -10.21 -6.95 -7.88
N GLU A 22 -9.27 -7.69 -8.46
CA GLU A 22 -8.71 -8.86 -7.81
C GLU A 22 -7.58 -8.48 -6.87
N ALA A 23 -7.53 -9.12 -5.70
CA ALA A 23 -6.45 -8.92 -4.75
C ALA A 23 -5.15 -9.48 -5.33
N VAL A 24 -4.08 -8.70 -5.22
CA VAL A 24 -2.75 -9.10 -5.70
C VAL A 24 -1.73 -8.95 -4.59
N ILE A 25 -0.67 -9.74 -4.69
CA ILE A 25 0.43 -9.66 -3.73
C ILE A 25 1.57 -8.87 -4.38
N PRO A 26 1.88 -7.67 -3.85
CA PRO A 26 3.00 -6.88 -4.38
C PRO A 26 4.35 -7.51 -4.03
N GLY A 27 5.41 -7.04 -4.66
CA GLY A 27 6.75 -7.44 -4.33
C GLY A 27 7.15 -7.00 -2.92
N SER A 28 6.77 -5.81 -2.51
CA SER A 28 6.97 -5.37 -1.14
C SER A 28 6.01 -4.25 -0.78
N ILE A 29 5.72 -4.14 0.52
CA ILE A 29 5.01 -3.01 1.11
C ILE A 29 5.89 -2.53 2.27
N LYS A 30 6.25 -1.25 2.27
CA LYS A 30 7.17 -0.71 3.25
C LYS A 30 6.63 0.61 3.81
N ALA A 31 6.66 0.75 5.13
CA ALA A 31 6.44 2.04 5.78
C ALA A 31 7.76 2.81 5.73
N VAL A 32 7.81 3.83 4.89
CA VAL A 32 9.01 4.66 4.73
C VAL A 32 9.19 5.57 5.95
N ASP A 33 8.08 6.14 6.39
CA ASP A 33 8.02 6.93 7.62
C ASP A 33 6.60 6.84 8.18
N SER A 34 6.28 7.62 9.21
CA SER A 34 4.99 7.54 9.87
C SER A 34 3.82 8.06 9.01
N ASN A 35 4.10 8.64 7.85
CA ASN A 35 3.06 9.21 6.98
C ASN A 35 3.10 8.67 5.57
N THR A 36 4.06 7.82 5.22
CA THR A 36 4.28 7.40 3.83
C THR A 36 4.52 5.90 3.74
N ILE A 37 3.83 5.27 2.81
CA ILE A 37 3.97 3.84 2.50
C ILE A 37 4.38 3.72 1.05
N THR A 38 5.33 2.83 0.75
CA THR A 38 5.64 2.48 -0.64
C THR A 38 5.23 1.05 -0.93
N VAL A 39 4.68 0.85 -2.11
CA VAL A 39 4.29 -0.47 -2.62
C VAL A 39 5.07 -0.71 -3.90
N THR A 40 5.80 -1.80 -3.96
CA THR A 40 6.68 -2.14 -5.09
C THR A 40 6.16 -3.39 -5.78
N PHE A 41 6.10 -3.34 -7.12
CA PHE A 41 5.69 -4.46 -7.95
C PHE A 41 6.86 -4.90 -8.83
N ASN A 42 6.85 -6.18 -9.24
CA ASN A 42 7.84 -6.71 -10.18
C ASN A 42 7.67 -6.16 -11.59
N ALA A 43 6.47 -5.68 -11.92
CA ALA A 43 6.16 -5.06 -13.20
C ALA A 43 5.20 -3.91 -12.95
N PRO A 44 5.19 -2.87 -13.80
CA PRO A 44 4.23 -1.78 -13.65
C PRO A 44 2.79 -2.30 -13.72
N MET A 45 1.93 -1.80 -12.83
CA MET A 45 0.52 -2.13 -12.87
C MET A 45 -0.32 -0.99 -12.31
N ALA A 46 -1.56 -0.92 -12.78
CA ALA A 46 -2.56 -0.01 -12.25
C ALA A 46 -3.47 -0.77 -11.29
N GLY A 47 -4.03 -0.06 -10.33
CA GLY A 47 -4.93 -0.69 -9.37
C GLY A 47 -5.22 0.21 -8.19
N THR A 48 -5.62 -0.40 -7.09
CA THR A 48 -6.05 0.30 -5.88
C THR A 48 -5.39 -0.32 -4.66
N ALA A 49 -4.97 0.50 -3.72
CA ALA A 49 -4.50 0.05 -2.42
C ALA A 49 -5.50 0.46 -1.36
N LYS A 50 -5.84 -0.47 -0.47
CA LYS A 50 -6.66 -0.19 0.71
C LYS A 50 -5.78 -0.34 1.94
N VAL A 51 -5.79 0.67 2.80
CA VAL A 51 -4.96 0.71 4.00
C VAL A 51 -5.86 0.90 5.20
N VAL A 52 -5.70 0.04 6.19
CA VAL A 52 -6.43 0.12 7.47
C VAL A 52 -5.42 0.32 8.58
N PHE A 53 -5.63 1.32 9.40
CA PHE A 53 -4.76 1.63 10.52
C PHE A 53 -5.30 1.01 11.80
N LEU A 54 -4.38 0.47 12.61
CA LEU A 54 -4.72 -0.29 13.81
C LEU A 54 -4.66 0.54 15.10
N ASP A 55 -4.24 1.78 14.99
CA ASP A 55 -4.17 2.69 16.17
C ASP A 55 -4.69 4.08 15.87
#